data_2412feef2c5a00dfffcbbbe3cc9f8ac6
#
_entry.id   2412feef2c5a00dfffcbbbe3cc9f8ac6
#
_cell.length_a   1.000
_cell.length_b   1.000
_cell.length_c   1.000
_cell.angle_alpha   90.00
_cell.angle_beta   90.00
_cell.angle_gamma   90.00
#
_symmetry.space_group_name_H-M   'P 1'
#
loop_
_entity.id
_entity.type
_entity.pdbx_description
1 polymer ?
#
loop_
_entity_poly.entity_id
_entity_poly.type
_entity_poly.pdbx_seq_one_letter_code
_entity_poly.pdbx_strand_id
1 'polypeptide(L)'
;MKVRITDIQHFSLHDGPGIRTTVFLKGCSLKCPWCANPECISSEIQGEFGYDISLEELEKEILKDEPYYKTGGGVTFSGGEPLLQIKNYEELLKSLKLKNINICFETALFVPNNYLEIANLYSDEFIVDIKMLSSENTRNVLNGNVNQYLDNLKSLDMSKTTFRITVTEFSLNDRELIFELLHEFQPKKLEIFKLHNLARRKYDILNREFYFEEVSDETINSFYSDLVEIVPNIGIITF
;
A
#
# COMPACT_ATOMS: atom_id res chain seq x y z
N MET A 1 1.74 24.19 5.69
CA MET A 1 2.55 23.13 5.07
C MET A 1 1.77 22.54 3.91
N LYS A 2 2.41 21.95 2.90
CA LYS A 2 1.73 21.33 1.74
C LYS A 2 2.28 19.93 1.52
N VAL A 3 1.44 19.06 0.95
CA VAL A 3 1.82 17.74 0.45
C VAL A 3 1.48 17.60 -1.02
N ARG A 4 2.18 16.74 -1.72
CA ARG A 4 1.93 16.46 -3.14
C ARG A 4 1.18 15.16 -3.29
N ILE A 5 0.01 15.25 -3.93
CA ILE A 5 -0.90 14.13 -4.15
C ILE A 5 -1.24 14.01 -5.63
N THR A 6 -1.75 12.85 -6.03
CA THR A 6 -2.34 12.65 -7.37
C THR A 6 -3.85 12.76 -7.32
N ASP A 7 -4.46 12.21 -6.27
CA ASP A 7 -5.92 12.11 -6.18
C ASP A 7 -6.38 11.94 -4.73
N ILE A 8 -7.66 12.19 -4.49
CA ILE A 8 -8.39 11.85 -3.27
C ILE A 8 -9.62 11.06 -3.68
N GLN A 9 -9.66 9.78 -3.31
CA GLN A 9 -10.80 8.90 -3.60
C GLN A 9 -11.71 8.84 -2.38
N HIS A 10 -12.94 9.32 -2.56
CA HIS A 10 -14.01 9.19 -1.57
C HIS A 10 -14.69 7.82 -1.69
N PHE A 11 -15.24 7.31 -0.58
CA PHE A 11 -16.01 6.06 -0.54
C PHE A 11 -15.24 4.82 -1.03
N SER A 12 -13.94 4.75 -0.73
CA SER A 12 -13.19 3.53 -1.03
C SER A 12 -13.61 2.37 -0.10
N LEU A 13 -13.72 1.17 -0.69
CA LEU A 13 -14.14 -0.07 -0.01
C LEU A 13 -13.02 -1.11 0.09
N HIS A 14 -11.88 -0.88 -0.60
CA HIS A 14 -10.80 -1.85 -0.71
C HIS A 14 -9.47 -1.36 -0.12
N ASP A 15 -9.45 -0.19 0.49
CA ASP A 15 -8.24 0.44 1.02
C ASP A 15 -8.20 0.41 2.56
N GLY A 16 -8.73 -0.65 3.15
CA GLY A 16 -8.77 -0.88 4.60
C GLY A 16 -10.19 -1.12 5.12
N PRO A 17 -10.37 -1.21 6.45
CA PRO A 17 -11.67 -1.53 7.04
C PRO A 17 -12.67 -0.38 6.87
N GLY A 18 -13.93 -0.74 6.65
CA GLY A 18 -15.05 0.20 6.53
C GLY A 18 -15.01 1.04 5.26
N ILE A 19 -15.73 2.17 5.26
CA ILE A 19 -15.70 3.16 4.17
C ILE A 19 -14.57 4.14 4.43
N ARG A 20 -13.72 4.39 3.42
CA ARG A 20 -12.52 5.20 3.56
C ARG A 20 -12.43 6.34 2.57
N THR A 21 -11.75 7.41 2.97
CA THR A 21 -11.19 8.38 2.04
C THR A 21 -9.74 8.01 1.81
N THR A 22 -9.38 7.69 0.56
CA THR A 22 -8.00 7.32 0.21
C THR A 22 -7.27 8.50 -0.40
N VAL A 23 -6.13 8.87 0.18
CA VAL A 23 -5.26 9.95 -0.29
C VAL A 23 -4.07 9.34 -1.00
N PHE A 24 -3.94 9.59 -2.31
CA PHE A 24 -2.85 9.08 -3.13
C PHE A 24 -1.68 10.07 -3.19
N LEU A 25 -0.65 9.82 -2.38
CA LEU A 25 0.55 10.66 -2.33
C LEU A 25 1.51 10.36 -3.48
N LYS A 26 2.26 11.38 -3.93
CA LYS A 26 3.31 11.24 -4.95
C LYS A 26 4.67 10.93 -4.34
N GLY A 27 5.46 10.21 -5.11
CA GLY A 27 6.78 9.72 -4.74
C GLY A 27 6.73 8.28 -4.24
N CYS A 28 7.56 7.43 -4.81
CA CYS A 28 7.74 6.05 -4.39
C CYS A 28 9.23 5.68 -4.41
N SER A 29 9.67 4.90 -3.44
CA SER A 29 11.02 4.34 -3.41
C SER A 29 11.20 3.21 -4.44
N LEU A 30 10.09 2.57 -4.84
CA LEU A 30 10.08 1.44 -5.75
C LEU A 30 9.70 1.84 -7.18
N LYS A 31 10.03 0.95 -8.14
CA LYS A 31 9.72 1.08 -9.56
C LYS A 31 9.03 -0.18 -10.08
N CYS A 32 7.99 -0.64 -9.39
CA CYS A 32 7.26 -1.85 -9.77
C CYS A 32 6.77 -1.76 -11.22
N PRO A 33 7.12 -2.69 -12.13
CA PRO A 33 6.69 -2.61 -13.53
C PRO A 33 5.19 -2.87 -13.70
N TRP A 34 4.53 -3.47 -12.72
CA TRP A 34 3.08 -3.71 -12.68
C TRP A 34 2.31 -2.72 -11.80
N CYS A 35 2.88 -1.54 -11.51
CA CYS A 35 2.26 -0.60 -10.56
C CYS A 35 0.85 -0.18 -11.00
N ALA A 36 -0.13 -0.27 -10.11
CA ALA A 36 -1.50 0.19 -10.39
C ALA A 36 -1.61 1.73 -10.46
N ASN A 37 -0.66 2.44 -9.83
CA ASN A 37 -0.62 3.90 -9.77
C ASN A 37 0.74 4.46 -10.25
N PRO A 38 1.10 4.24 -11.55
CA PRO A 38 2.40 4.68 -12.09
C PRO A 38 2.59 6.20 -12.03
N GLU A 39 1.50 6.96 -12.00
CA GLU A 39 1.47 8.41 -11.84
C GLU A 39 1.96 8.87 -10.46
N CYS A 40 1.89 7.98 -9.46
CA CYS A 40 2.36 8.26 -8.11
C CYS A 40 3.86 7.97 -7.90
N ILE A 41 4.54 7.29 -8.83
CA ILE A 41 5.95 6.88 -8.65
C ILE A 41 6.88 8.11 -8.58
N SER A 42 6.70 9.07 -9.48
CA SER A 42 7.49 10.31 -9.46
C SER A 42 7.02 11.25 -8.36
N SER A 43 7.95 11.87 -7.64
CA SER A 43 7.65 12.96 -6.72
C SER A 43 7.26 14.27 -7.43
N GLU A 44 7.53 14.38 -8.74
CA GLU A 44 7.24 15.57 -9.53
C GLU A 44 5.85 15.50 -10.16
N ILE A 45 5.23 16.67 -10.34
CA ILE A 45 3.98 16.80 -11.11
C ILE A 45 4.28 16.48 -12.56
N GLN A 46 3.50 15.57 -13.16
CA GLN A 46 3.69 15.10 -14.53
C GLN A 46 2.42 15.30 -15.35
N GLY A 47 2.37 16.38 -16.15
CA GLY A 47 1.18 16.72 -16.92
C GLY A 47 -0.04 16.95 -16.03
N GLU A 48 -1.09 16.15 -16.20
CA GLU A 48 -2.32 16.21 -15.40
C GLU A 48 -2.20 15.48 -14.05
N PHE A 49 -1.09 14.74 -13.82
CA PHE A 49 -0.91 13.91 -12.64
C PHE A 49 -0.20 14.66 -11.52
N GLY A 50 -0.98 15.06 -10.55
CA GLY A 50 -0.51 15.57 -9.28
C GLY A 50 -0.70 17.07 -9.10
N TYR A 51 -0.82 17.44 -7.84
CA TYR A 51 -0.93 18.84 -7.38
C TYR A 51 -0.50 18.95 -5.92
N ASP A 52 -0.16 20.17 -5.50
CA ASP A 52 0.16 20.46 -4.12
C ASP A 52 -1.10 20.94 -3.40
N ILE A 53 -1.44 20.30 -2.28
CA ILE A 53 -2.57 20.67 -1.44
C ILE A 53 -2.09 21.09 -0.05
N SER A 54 -2.72 22.09 0.56
CA SER A 54 -2.45 22.47 1.95
C SER A 54 -3.01 21.43 2.93
N LEU A 55 -2.42 21.32 4.12
CA LEU A 55 -2.92 20.37 5.13
C LEU A 55 -4.35 20.73 5.58
N GLU A 56 -4.70 22.01 5.60
CA GLU A 56 -6.06 22.46 5.94
C GLU A 56 -7.09 22.05 4.89
N GLU A 57 -6.74 22.16 3.61
CA GLU A 57 -7.61 21.73 2.50
C GLU A 57 -7.75 20.21 2.49
N LEU A 58 -6.64 19.48 2.67
CA LEU A 58 -6.64 18.04 2.73
C LEU A 58 -7.49 17.50 3.89
N GLU A 59 -7.38 18.12 5.07
CA GLU A 59 -8.22 17.77 6.21
C GLU A 59 -9.72 17.98 5.92
N LYS A 60 -10.08 19.09 5.28
CA LYS A 60 -11.47 19.36 4.88
C LYS A 60 -11.99 18.30 3.90
N GLU A 61 -11.15 17.87 2.94
CA GLU A 61 -11.54 16.82 2.01
C GLU A 61 -11.77 15.49 2.75
N ILE A 62 -10.85 15.08 3.63
CA ILE A 62 -10.98 13.86 4.44
C ILE A 62 -12.25 13.88 5.29
N LEU A 63 -12.58 15.00 5.91
CA LEU A 63 -13.73 15.14 6.80
C LEU A 63 -15.08 15.21 6.07
N LYS A 64 -15.13 15.34 4.75
CA LYS A 64 -16.38 15.23 3.98
C LYS A 64 -17.04 13.85 4.17
N ASP A 65 -16.24 12.80 4.33
CA ASP A 65 -16.72 11.43 4.50
C ASP A 65 -16.85 11.00 5.97
N GLU A 66 -16.56 11.88 6.94
CA GLU A 66 -16.64 11.58 8.39
C GLU A 66 -17.96 10.89 8.79
N PRO A 67 -19.15 11.30 8.27
CA PRO A 67 -20.40 10.63 8.62
C PRO A 67 -20.42 9.12 8.32
N TYR A 68 -19.59 8.67 7.38
CA TYR A 68 -19.50 7.27 6.93
C TYR A 68 -18.40 6.46 7.64
N TYR A 69 -17.54 7.10 8.44
CA TYR A 69 -16.47 6.42 9.16
C TYR A 69 -16.94 5.62 10.39
N LYS A 70 -18.18 5.80 10.80
CA LYS A 70 -18.78 5.22 12.01
C LYS A 70 -18.75 3.69 12.08
N THR A 71 -18.61 3.02 10.93
CA THR A 71 -18.57 1.55 10.81
C THR A 71 -17.15 1.00 10.74
N GLY A 72 -16.19 1.66 11.35
CA GLY A 72 -14.77 1.28 11.33
C GLY A 72 -13.98 1.85 10.16
N GLY A 73 -14.57 2.78 9.41
CA GLY A 73 -13.90 3.52 8.33
C GLY A 73 -12.98 4.62 8.82
N GLY A 74 -12.42 5.38 7.87
CA GLY A 74 -11.49 6.47 8.17
C GLY A 74 -10.71 6.92 6.95
N VAL A 75 -9.49 7.40 7.14
CA VAL A 75 -8.60 7.78 6.06
C VAL A 75 -7.54 6.72 5.79
N THR A 76 -7.21 6.50 4.53
CA THR A 76 -6.05 5.71 4.10
C THR A 76 -5.08 6.60 3.33
N PHE A 77 -3.83 6.62 3.76
CA PHE A 77 -2.74 7.23 3.03
C PHE A 77 -2.06 6.15 2.18
N SER A 78 -2.07 6.34 0.86
CA SER A 78 -1.62 5.40 -0.16
C SER A 78 -0.95 6.15 -1.32
N GLY A 79 -0.98 5.60 -2.54
CA GLY A 79 -0.52 6.23 -3.77
C GLY A 79 0.80 5.67 -4.28
N GLY A 80 1.89 6.43 -4.12
CA GLY A 80 3.25 5.93 -4.27
C GLY A 80 3.70 5.21 -3.00
N GLU A 81 4.57 5.85 -2.22
CA GLU A 81 4.90 5.43 -0.86
C GLU A 81 4.57 6.58 0.10
N PRO A 82 3.45 6.50 0.82
CA PRO A 82 2.95 7.62 1.61
C PRO A 82 3.92 8.03 2.73
N LEU A 83 4.67 7.07 3.26
CA LEU A 83 5.59 7.35 4.35
C LEU A 83 6.74 8.29 3.94
N LEU A 84 7.09 8.39 2.65
CA LEU A 84 8.13 9.32 2.19
C LEU A 84 7.79 10.79 2.44
N GLN A 85 6.52 11.15 2.52
CA GLN A 85 6.07 12.51 2.83
C GLN A 85 5.58 12.67 4.28
N ILE A 86 5.65 11.64 5.14
CA ILE A 86 4.97 11.61 6.44
C ILE A 86 5.33 12.79 7.34
N LYS A 87 6.56 13.25 7.32
CA LYS A 87 7.00 14.43 8.07
C LYS A 87 6.31 15.73 7.63
N ASN A 88 5.85 15.79 6.37
CA ASN A 88 5.17 16.95 5.82
C ASN A 88 3.71 17.04 6.27
N TYR A 89 3.10 15.93 6.67
CA TYR A 89 1.70 15.88 7.12
C TYR A 89 1.51 15.32 8.53
N GLU A 90 2.56 15.25 9.34
CA GLU A 90 2.46 14.78 10.73
C GLU A 90 1.45 15.60 11.54
N GLU A 91 1.37 16.92 11.35
CA GLU A 91 0.39 17.78 12.02
C GLU A 91 -1.06 17.42 11.63
N LEU A 92 -1.28 16.99 10.39
CA LEU A 92 -2.58 16.48 9.95
C LEU A 92 -2.92 15.17 10.68
N LEU A 93 -1.95 14.24 10.81
CA LEU A 93 -2.16 12.99 11.54
C LEU A 93 -2.57 13.26 13.00
N LYS A 94 -1.90 14.20 13.68
CA LYS A 94 -2.26 14.64 15.04
C LYS A 94 -3.70 15.16 15.10
N SER A 95 -4.07 16.03 14.16
CA SER A 95 -5.43 16.59 14.09
C SER A 95 -6.50 15.52 13.89
N LEU A 96 -6.26 14.58 12.96
CA LEU A 96 -7.17 13.46 12.70
C LEU A 96 -7.34 12.54 13.91
N LYS A 97 -6.25 12.23 14.63
CA LYS A 97 -6.32 11.45 15.89
C LYS A 97 -7.12 12.16 16.97
N LEU A 98 -6.97 13.48 17.13
CA LEU A 98 -7.78 14.26 18.09
C LEU A 98 -9.29 14.24 17.75
N LYS A 99 -9.63 14.02 16.48
CA LYS A 99 -11.01 13.87 15.99
C LYS A 99 -11.49 12.40 16.02
N ASN A 100 -10.67 11.48 16.53
CA ASN A 100 -10.95 10.04 16.54
C ASN A 100 -11.16 9.44 15.13
N ILE A 101 -10.50 9.99 14.11
CA ILE A 101 -10.50 9.42 12.76
C ILE A 101 -9.51 8.26 12.74
N ASN A 102 -9.97 7.10 12.26
CA ASN A 102 -9.10 5.93 12.05
C ASN A 102 -8.14 6.20 10.90
N ILE A 103 -6.85 5.93 11.12
CA ILE A 103 -5.78 6.16 10.15
C ILE A 103 -5.19 4.82 9.72
N CYS A 104 -5.21 4.55 8.41
CA CYS A 104 -4.56 3.43 7.77
C CYS A 104 -3.42 3.92 6.87
N PHE A 105 -2.31 3.19 6.85
CA PHE A 105 -1.24 3.38 5.86
C PHE A 105 -1.17 2.16 4.96
N GLU A 106 -1.29 2.37 3.64
CA GLU A 106 -0.98 1.38 2.63
C GLU A 106 0.44 1.65 2.11
N THR A 107 1.36 0.75 2.43
CA THR A 107 2.79 0.96 2.25
C THR A 107 3.50 -0.31 1.77
N ALA A 108 4.54 -0.15 0.98
CA ALA A 108 5.45 -1.24 0.65
C ALA A 108 6.62 -1.38 1.65
N LEU A 109 6.73 -0.52 2.65
CA LEU A 109 7.77 -0.51 3.70
C LEU A 109 9.24 -0.35 3.24
N PHE A 110 9.50 -0.07 1.98
CA PHE A 110 10.86 0.20 1.50
C PHE A 110 11.26 1.65 1.78
N VAL A 111 11.27 2.02 3.05
CA VAL A 111 11.53 3.39 3.54
C VAL A 111 12.51 3.36 4.70
N PRO A 112 13.25 4.45 4.98
CA PRO A 112 14.02 4.58 6.20
C PRO A 112 13.16 4.42 7.47
N ASN A 113 13.67 3.70 8.47
CA ASN A 113 12.91 3.36 9.69
C ASN A 113 12.31 4.57 10.42
N ASN A 114 12.98 5.71 10.43
CA ASN A 114 12.50 6.93 11.09
C ASN A 114 11.21 7.53 10.49
N TYR A 115 10.79 7.11 9.27
CA TYR A 115 9.48 7.44 8.72
C TYR A 115 8.41 6.49 9.27
N LEU A 116 8.76 5.20 9.40
CA LEU A 116 7.87 4.20 9.97
C LEU A 116 7.60 4.44 11.45
N GLU A 117 8.59 4.92 12.22
CA GLU A 117 8.41 5.32 13.62
C GLU A 117 7.27 6.35 13.76
N ILE A 118 7.22 7.35 12.87
CA ILE A 118 6.12 8.33 12.88
C ILE A 118 4.79 7.66 12.54
N ALA A 119 4.77 6.78 11.52
CA ALA A 119 3.55 6.08 11.15
C ALA A 119 3.00 5.23 12.31
N ASN A 120 3.88 4.52 13.04
CA ASN A 120 3.51 3.71 14.19
C ASN A 120 2.84 4.51 15.33
N LEU A 121 3.18 5.81 15.47
CA LEU A 121 2.56 6.66 16.50
C LEU A 121 1.08 6.98 16.20
N TYR A 122 0.71 7.02 14.92
CA TYR A 122 -0.60 7.50 14.49
C TYR A 122 -1.48 6.44 13.84
N SER A 123 -0.91 5.31 13.41
CA SER A 123 -1.66 4.26 12.71
C SER A 123 -2.63 3.52 13.63
N ASP A 124 -3.81 3.25 13.12
CA ASP A 124 -4.74 2.27 13.66
C ASP A 124 -4.66 0.95 12.89
N GLU A 125 -4.31 1.01 11.59
CA GLU A 125 -4.19 -0.11 10.68
C GLU A 125 -3.02 0.09 9.70
N PHE A 126 -2.42 -1.01 9.28
CA PHE A 126 -1.49 -1.05 8.15
C PHE A 126 -1.97 -2.03 7.07
N ILE A 127 -1.82 -1.64 5.82
CA ILE A 127 -1.85 -2.54 4.68
C ILE A 127 -0.43 -2.57 4.11
N VAL A 128 0.20 -3.72 4.17
CA VAL A 128 1.60 -3.89 3.77
C VAL A 128 1.66 -4.77 2.53
N ASP A 129 2.18 -4.20 1.46
CA ASP A 129 2.39 -4.92 0.21
C ASP A 129 3.61 -5.86 0.29
N ILE A 130 3.40 -7.13 0.01
CA ILE A 130 4.48 -8.07 -0.29
C ILE A 130 4.73 -8.01 -1.80
N LYS A 131 5.85 -7.39 -2.20
CA LYS A 131 6.17 -7.18 -3.63
C LYS A 131 7.11 -8.26 -4.17
N MET A 132 8.31 -8.35 -3.63
CA MET A 132 9.36 -9.33 -3.92
C MET A 132 10.22 -9.53 -2.68
N LEU A 133 10.67 -10.74 -2.43
CA LEU A 133 11.48 -11.13 -1.26
C LEU A 133 12.87 -11.63 -1.62
N SER A 134 13.09 -12.07 -2.86
CA SER A 134 14.43 -12.38 -3.37
C SER A 134 15.27 -11.10 -3.45
N SER A 135 16.41 -11.06 -2.76
CA SER A 135 17.27 -9.86 -2.67
C SER A 135 17.75 -9.36 -4.03
N GLU A 136 18.08 -10.27 -4.94
CA GLU A 136 18.55 -9.94 -6.28
C GLU A 136 17.42 -9.33 -7.12
N ASN A 137 16.26 -9.99 -7.17
CA ASN A 137 15.10 -9.52 -7.93
C ASN A 137 14.57 -8.21 -7.37
N THR A 138 14.46 -8.08 -6.05
CA THR A 138 14.00 -6.85 -5.40
C THR A 138 14.88 -5.66 -5.78
N ARG A 139 16.21 -5.85 -5.82
CA ARG A 139 17.14 -4.80 -6.22
C ARG A 139 17.03 -4.48 -7.71
N ASN A 140 17.06 -5.49 -8.56
CA ASN A 140 17.15 -5.32 -10.02
C ASN A 140 15.84 -4.86 -10.64
N VAL A 141 14.69 -5.37 -10.17
CA VAL A 141 13.36 -5.09 -10.74
C VAL A 141 12.70 -3.90 -10.04
N LEU A 142 12.73 -3.87 -8.70
CA LEU A 142 12.01 -2.85 -7.93
C LEU A 142 12.87 -1.66 -7.52
N ASN A 143 14.21 -1.75 -7.60
CA ASN A 143 15.16 -0.83 -7.00
C ASN A 143 15.02 -0.77 -5.45
N GLY A 144 14.61 -1.87 -4.83
CA GLY A 144 14.36 -1.99 -3.40
C GLY A 144 15.49 -2.69 -2.63
N ASN A 145 15.42 -2.60 -1.31
CA ASN A 145 16.31 -3.31 -0.38
C ASN A 145 15.46 -4.20 0.54
N VAL A 146 15.47 -5.52 0.30
CA VAL A 146 14.65 -6.47 1.06
C VAL A 146 15.03 -6.53 2.53
N ASN A 147 16.29 -6.33 2.90
CA ASN A 147 16.70 -6.32 4.31
C ASN A 147 16.04 -5.15 5.06
N GLN A 148 15.97 -3.96 4.44
CA GLN A 148 15.25 -2.81 5.00
C GLN A 148 13.76 -3.11 5.19
N TYR A 149 13.12 -3.77 4.21
CA TYR A 149 11.74 -4.21 4.29
C TYR A 149 11.52 -5.17 5.48
N LEU A 150 12.34 -6.20 5.62
CA LEU A 150 12.25 -7.18 6.70
C LEU A 150 12.51 -6.56 8.07
N ASP A 151 13.46 -5.63 8.19
CA ASP A 151 13.74 -4.92 9.43
C ASP A 151 12.56 -4.00 9.83
N ASN A 152 11.93 -3.35 8.86
CA ASN A 152 10.75 -2.54 9.09
C ASN A 152 9.54 -3.40 9.51
N LEU A 153 9.35 -4.59 8.94
CA LEU A 153 8.29 -5.52 9.35
C LEU A 153 8.37 -5.89 10.83
N LYS A 154 9.58 -6.07 11.37
CA LYS A 154 9.80 -6.42 12.78
C LYS A 154 9.31 -5.34 13.75
N SER A 155 9.13 -4.11 13.28
CA SER A 155 8.65 -2.99 14.10
C SER A 155 7.15 -2.74 14.01
N LEU A 156 6.41 -3.56 13.25
CA LEU A 156 4.96 -3.46 13.13
C LEU A 156 4.21 -4.34 14.13
N ASP A 157 3.06 -3.86 14.56
CA ASP A 157 2.08 -4.66 15.29
C ASP A 157 1.24 -5.49 14.30
N MET A 158 1.51 -6.79 14.24
CA MET A 158 0.83 -7.71 13.31
C MET A 158 -0.68 -7.82 13.59
N SER A 159 -1.15 -7.51 14.80
CA SER A 159 -2.59 -7.49 15.11
C SER A 159 -3.34 -6.36 14.40
N LYS A 160 -2.63 -5.35 13.88
CA LYS A 160 -3.14 -4.22 13.09
C LYS A 160 -2.73 -4.27 11.62
N THR A 161 -2.01 -5.31 11.21
CA THR A 161 -1.39 -5.38 9.89
C THR A 161 -2.12 -6.37 9.01
N THR A 162 -2.56 -5.92 7.85
CA THR A 162 -3.01 -6.73 6.73
C THR A 162 -1.89 -6.83 5.72
N PHE A 163 -1.51 -8.02 5.29
CA PHE A 163 -0.61 -8.18 4.15
C PHE A 163 -1.40 -8.23 2.86
N ARG A 164 -0.81 -7.70 1.79
CA ARG A 164 -1.40 -7.66 0.46
C ARG A 164 -0.43 -8.21 -0.57
N ILE A 165 -0.91 -9.13 -1.41
CA ILE A 165 -0.12 -9.73 -2.49
C ILE A 165 -0.86 -9.49 -3.81
N THR A 166 -0.21 -8.83 -4.76
CA THR A 166 -0.62 -8.90 -6.16
C THR A 166 0.04 -10.11 -6.79
N VAL A 167 -0.74 -11.06 -7.28
CA VAL A 167 -0.21 -12.29 -7.89
C VAL A 167 0.36 -11.96 -9.26
N THR A 168 1.65 -12.18 -9.40
CA THR A 168 2.45 -12.01 -10.61
C THR A 168 3.39 -13.20 -10.74
N GLU A 169 4.07 -13.37 -11.88
CA GLU A 169 5.14 -14.37 -11.97
C GLU A 169 6.21 -14.19 -10.89
N PHE A 170 6.48 -12.93 -10.49
CA PHE A 170 7.48 -12.63 -9.46
C PHE A 170 7.07 -13.11 -8.08
N SER A 171 5.80 -12.91 -7.68
CA SER A 171 5.29 -13.44 -6.40
C SER A 171 5.23 -14.96 -6.41
N LEU A 172 4.92 -15.57 -7.54
CA LEU A 172 4.93 -17.03 -7.69
C LEU A 172 6.36 -17.62 -7.62
N ASN A 173 7.35 -16.90 -8.17
CA ASN A 173 8.76 -17.30 -8.06
C ASN A 173 9.30 -17.16 -6.62
N ASP A 174 8.79 -16.19 -5.86
CA ASP A 174 9.14 -15.96 -4.45
C ASP A 174 8.21 -16.73 -3.48
N ARG A 175 7.40 -17.66 -3.96
CA ARG A 175 6.35 -18.37 -3.21
C ARG A 175 6.83 -18.93 -1.87
N GLU A 176 7.94 -19.64 -1.84
CA GLU A 176 8.49 -20.24 -0.62
C GLU A 176 8.91 -19.16 0.39
N LEU A 177 9.53 -18.08 -0.08
CA LEU A 177 9.89 -16.92 0.76
C LEU A 177 8.67 -16.23 1.34
N ILE A 178 7.57 -16.13 0.57
CA ILE A 178 6.29 -15.61 1.04
C ILE A 178 5.72 -16.49 2.15
N PHE A 179 5.79 -17.82 1.99
CA PHE A 179 5.31 -18.76 2.99
C PHE A 179 6.09 -18.66 4.29
N GLU A 180 7.42 -18.61 4.21
CA GLU A 180 8.29 -18.38 5.37
C GLU A 180 7.97 -17.07 6.09
N LEU A 181 7.80 -15.98 5.33
CA LEU A 181 7.46 -14.68 5.88
C LEU A 181 6.10 -14.69 6.58
N LEU A 182 5.07 -15.29 5.98
CA LEU A 182 3.73 -15.38 6.56
C LEU A 182 3.73 -16.25 7.82
N HIS A 183 4.53 -17.32 7.85
CA HIS A 183 4.68 -18.16 9.02
C HIS A 183 5.39 -17.44 10.17
N GLU A 184 6.38 -16.60 9.87
CA GLU A 184 7.11 -15.81 10.87
C GLU A 184 6.27 -14.69 11.46
N PHE A 185 5.63 -13.87 10.61
CA PHE A 185 4.98 -12.63 11.04
C PHE A 185 3.50 -12.77 11.41
N GLN A 186 2.77 -13.71 10.80
CA GLN A 186 1.35 -13.98 11.07
C GLN A 186 0.48 -12.71 11.14
N PRO A 187 0.25 -12.02 10.01
CA PRO A 187 -0.53 -10.78 9.99
C PRO A 187 -1.99 -11.06 10.37
N LYS A 188 -2.72 -10.01 10.75
CA LYS A 188 -4.15 -10.06 11.06
C LYS A 188 -4.98 -10.65 9.89
N LYS A 189 -4.57 -10.33 8.64
CA LYS A 189 -5.28 -10.68 7.41
C LYS A 189 -4.31 -10.74 6.24
N LEU A 190 -4.65 -11.55 5.25
CA LEU A 190 -3.98 -11.60 3.96
C LEU A 190 -4.97 -11.30 2.84
N GLU A 191 -4.63 -10.37 1.96
CA GLU A 191 -5.38 -10.03 0.76
C GLU A 191 -4.60 -10.43 -0.48
N ILE A 192 -5.25 -11.13 -1.40
CA ILE A 192 -4.67 -11.60 -2.65
C ILE A 192 -5.39 -10.95 -3.80
N PHE A 193 -4.65 -10.26 -4.65
CA PHE A 193 -5.18 -9.58 -5.83
C PHE A 193 -4.68 -10.22 -7.11
N LYS A 194 -5.58 -10.45 -8.06
CA LYS A 194 -5.21 -10.73 -9.44
C LYS A 194 -4.64 -9.46 -10.08
N LEU A 195 -3.51 -9.57 -10.77
CA LEU A 195 -3.01 -8.46 -11.56
C LEU A 195 -4.01 -8.10 -12.67
N HIS A 196 -4.33 -6.82 -12.79
CA HIS A 196 -5.26 -6.29 -13.79
C HIS A 196 -4.59 -5.21 -14.68
N ASN A 197 -5.15 -4.97 -15.85
CA ASN A 197 -4.60 -4.04 -16.85
C ASN A 197 -5.21 -2.62 -16.78
N LEU A 198 -5.94 -2.28 -15.73
CA LEU A 198 -6.64 -0.99 -15.60
C LEU A 198 -5.71 0.23 -15.63
N ALA A 199 -4.44 0.04 -15.23
CA ALA A 199 -3.44 1.10 -15.25
C ALA A 199 -2.88 1.42 -16.64
N ARG A 200 -3.14 0.59 -17.69
CA ARG A 200 -2.53 0.73 -19.03
C ARG A 200 -2.62 2.16 -19.57
N ARG A 201 -3.82 2.78 -19.50
CA ARG A 201 -3.99 4.16 -19.98
C ARG A 201 -3.07 5.16 -19.28
N LYS A 202 -2.82 5.00 -17.98
CA LYS A 202 -1.91 5.85 -17.21
C LYS A 202 -0.46 5.69 -17.70
N TYR A 203 -0.04 4.47 -18.02
CA TYR A 203 1.27 4.18 -18.60
C TYR A 203 1.43 4.82 -19.99
N ASP A 204 0.40 4.73 -20.84
CA ASP A 204 0.41 5.34 -22.18
C ASP A 204 0.57 6.87 -22.06
N ILE A 205 -0.18 7.54 -21.17
CA ILE A 205 -0.08 9.00 -20.94
C ILE A 205 1.32 9.38 -20.42
N LEU A 206 1.89 8.56 -19.54
CA LEU A 206 3.23 8.78 -18.96
C LEU A 206 4.37 8.40 -19.92
N ASN A 207 4.06 7.85 -21.10
CA ASN A 207 5.02 7.29 -22.04
C ASN A 207 5.98 6.29 -21.37
N ARG A 208 5.39 5.35 -20.60
CA ARG A 208 6.09 4.28 -19.89
C ARG A 208 5.67 2.93 -20.41
N GLU A 209 6.56 1.96 -20.33
CA GLU A 209 6.25 0.56 -20.61
C GLU A 209 5.45 -0.04 -19.46
N PHE A 210 4.34 -0.74 -19.80
CA PHE A 210 3.50 -1.44 -18.82
C PHE A 210 3.75 -2.93 -18.91
N TYR A 211 4.26 -3.49 -17.83
CA TYR A 211 4.35 -4.93 -17.69
C TYR A 211 3.00 -5.49 -17.26
N PHE A 212 2.46 -6.38 -18.07
CA PHE A 212 1.26 -7.12 -17.75
C PHE A 212 1.37 -8.54 -18.33
N GLU A 213 1.49 -9.50 -17.43
CA GLU A 213 1.40 -10.91 -17.73
C GLU A 213 0.22 -11.50 -16.95
N GLU A 214 -0.73 -12.07 -17.69
CA GLU A 214 -1.92 -12.63 -17.08
C GLU A 214 -1.60 -13.96 -16.40
N VAL A 215 -1.86 -14.03 -15.09
CA VAL A 215 -1.81 -15.28 -14.34
C VAL A 215 -3.17 -15.95 -14.43
N SER A 216 -3.20 -17.24 -14.77
CA SER A 216 -4.46 -17.99 -14.90
C SER A 216 -5.17 -18.11 -13.56
N ASP A 217 -6.51 -18.19 -13.60
CA ASP A 217 -7.32 -18.40 -12.40
C ASP A 217 -6.98 -19.72 -11.70
N GLU A 218 -6.59 -20.76 -12.46
CA GLU A 218 -6.14 -22.04 -11.93
C GLU A 218 -4.86 -21.88 -11.07
N THR A 219 -3.89 -21.09 -11.55
CA THR A 219 -2.64 -20.81 -10.83
C THR A 219 -2.93 -19.99 -9.56
N ILE A 220 -3.80 -18.99 -9.65
CA ILE A 220 -4.20 -18.18 -8.48
C ILE A 220 -4.90 -19.04 -7.43
N ASN A 221 -5.83 -19.92 -7.86
CA ASN A 221 -6.53 -20.83 -6.95
C ASN A 221 -5.58 -21.86 -6.31
N SER A 222 -4.58 -22.36 -7.05
CA SER A 222 -3.55 -23.21 -6.50
C SER A 222 -2.74 -22.49 -5.42
N PHE A 223 -2.26 -21.28 -5.71
CA PHE A 223 -1.52 -20.45 -4.76
C PHE A 223 -2.34 -20.13 -3.51
N TYR A 224 -3.63 -19.79 -3.69
CA TYR A 224 -4.57 -19.60 -2.58
C TYR A 224 -4.71 -20.84 -1.71
N SER A 225 -4.87 -22.02 -2.32
CA SER A 225 -5.02 -23.28 -1.60
C SER A 225 -3.81 -23.61 -0.74
N ASP A 226 -2.62 -23.36 -1.26
CA ASP A 226 -1.36 -23.55 -0.53
C ASP A 226 -1.25 -22.59 0.66
N LEU A 227 -1.65 -21.33 0.47
CA LEU A 227 -1.65 -20.34 1.55
C LEU A 227 -2.62 -20.72 2.68
N VAL A 228 -3.81 -21.21 2.35
CA VAL A 228 -4.78 -21.69 3.35
C VAL A 228 -4.24 -22.88 4.15
N GLU A 229 -3.50 -23.78 3.51
CA GLU A 229 -2.87 -24.93 4.19
C GLU A 229 -1.74 -24.51 5.12
N ILE A 230 -0.89 -23.58 4.67
CA ILE A 230 0.32 -23.15 5.40
C ILE A 230 0.01 -22.20 6.56
N VAL A 231 -0.97 -21.31 6.38
CA VAL A 231 -1.35 -20.30 7.38
C VAL A 231 -2.86 -20.33 7.71
N PRO A 232 -3.37 -21.45 8.23
CA PRO A 232 -4.81 -21.67 8.40
C PRO A 232 -5.49 -20.71 9.37
N ASN A 233 -4.72 -20.04 10.22
CA ASN A 233 -5.23 -19.09 11.21
C ASN A 233 -5.34 -17.65 10.69
N ILE A 234 -4.84 -17.38 9.48
CA ILE A 234 -4.92 -16.07 8.86
C ILE A 234 -6.15 -16.01 7.96
N GLY A 235 -7.00 -15.00 8.17
CA GLY A 235 -8.14 -14.75 7.27
C GLY A 235 -7.63 -14.33 5.89
N ILE A 236 -7.87 -15.14 4.86
CA ILE A 236 -7.43 -14.89 3.48
C ILE A 236 -8.62 -14.45 2.63
N ILE A 237 -8.47 -13.34 1.91
CA ILE A 237 -9.50 -12.82 0.99
C ILE A 237 -8.85 -12.66 -0.40
N THR A 238 -9.59 -13.07 -1.43
CA THR A 238 -9.22 -12.87 -2.84
C THR A 238 -10.08 -11.80 -3.48
N PHE A 239 -9.50 -10.99 -4.38
CA PHE A 239 -10.16 -9.94 -5.15
C PHE A 239 -9.87 -10.10 -6.65
#